data_3829b82eb484604b97184c33c7258ba8
#
_entry.id   3829b82eb484604b97184c33c7258ba8
#
_cell.length_a   1.000
_cell.length_b   1.000
_cell.length_c   1.000
_cell.angle_alpha   90.00
_cell.angle_beta   90.00
_cell.angle_gamma   90.00
#
_symmetry.space_group_name_H-M   'P 1'
#
loop_
_entity.id
_entity.type
_entity.pdbx_description
1 polymer ?
#
loop_
_entity_poly.entity_id
_entity_poly.type
_entity_poly.pdbx_seq_one_letter_code
_entity_poly.pdbx_strand_id
1 'polypeptide(L)'
;MIKGREIYFIDFQGGRIGPIQYDLASLLIDPYVELPHAIQAQLIDYSIEVLSAVTELKPEKFLSCYHYCRLTRNLQILGAFAYLSKVKGKKHFERYIPAAVRSLRSNLAA
;
A
#
# COMPACT_ATOMS: atom_id res chain seq x y z
N MET A 1 0.56 -14.25 9.07
CA MET A 1 0.89 -15.70 9.04
C MET A 1 -0.38 -16.52 9.10
N ILE A 2 -0.46 -17.55 8.30
CA ILE A 2 -1.61 -18.46 8.27
C ILE A 2 -1.21 -19.79 8.86
N LYS A 3 -2.02 -20.28 9.81
CA LYS A 3 -1.84 -21.60 10.43
C LYS A 3 -3.18 -22.32 10.41
N GLY A 4 -3.30 -23.39 9.58
CA GLY A 4 -4.58 -24.02 9.33
C GLY A 4 -5.53 -23.05 8.62
N ARG A 5 -6.71 -22.80 9.20
CA ARG A 5 -7.69 -21.82 8.72
C ARG A 5 -7.65 -20.50 9.48
N GLU A 6 -6.73 -20.37 10.42
CA GLU A 6 -6.62 -19.17 11.25
C GLU A 6 -5.54 -18.24 10.71
N ILE A 7 -5.78 -16.94 10.84
CA ILE A 7 -4.86 -15.90 10.43
C ILE A 7 -4.31 -15.23 11.70
N TYR A 8 -2.97 -15.13 11.77
CA TYR A 8 -2.30 -14.49 12.89
C TYR A 8 -1.54 -13.27 12.39
N PHE A 9 -1.57 -12.20 13.17
CA PHE A 9 -0.80 -10.99 12.89
C PHE A 9 0.58 -11.11 13.54
N ILE A 10 1.61 -10.82 12.76
CA ILE A 10 3.01 -10.83 13.19
C ILE A 10 3.67 -9.50 12.85
N ASP A 11 4.84 -9.26 13.39
CA ASP A 11 5.67 -8.07 13.09
C ASP A 11 4.97 -6.74 13.38
N PHE A 12 4.25 -6.65 14.51
CA PHE A 12 3.68 -5.39 14.95
C PHE A 12 4.79 -4.49 15.50
N GLN A 13 5.22 -3.52 14.71
CA GLN A 13 6.28 -2.59 15.07
C GLN A 13 6.07 -1.23 14.40
N GLY A 14 6.65 -0.18 14.98
CA GLY A 14 6.58 1.16 14.42
C GLY A 14 5.19 1.73 14.37
N GLY A 15 4.29 1.30 15.25
CA GLY A 15 2.92 1.77 15.30
C GLY A 15 2.84 3.27 15.55
N ARG A 16 2.09 3.99 14.71
CA ARG A 16 1.90 5.44 14.80
C ARG A 16 0.46 5.78 14.49
N ILE A 17 0.00 6.92 15.01
CA ILE A 17 -1.31 7.45 14.66
C ILE A 17 -1.22 8.07 13.27
N GLY A 18 -2.12 7.66 12.39
CA GLY A 18 -2.18 8.16 11.03
C GLY A 18 -3.45 7.71 10.32
N PRO A 19 -3.65 8.11 9.07
CA PRO A 19 -4.82 7.67 8.30
C PRO A 19 -4.81 6.16 8.08
N ILE A 20 -5.98 5.54 8.22
CA ILE A 20 -6.17 4.10 7.90
C ILE A 20 -5.81 3.83 6.44
N GLN A 21 -6.07 4.79 5.55
CA GLN A 21 -5.77 4.67 4.13
C GLN A 21 -4.30 4.47 3.84
N TYR A 22 -3.41 4.95 4.71
CA TYR A 22 -1.97 4.72 4.54
C TYR A 22 -1.61 3.23 4.66
N ASP A 23 -2.17 2.55 5.64
CA ASP A 23 -1.94 1.11 5.82
C ASP A 23 -2.53 0.33 4.66
N LEU A 24 -3.73 0.71 4.22
CA LEU A 24 -4.38 0.09 3.07
C LEU A 24 -3.54 0.28 1.80
N ALA A 25 -3.05 1.49 1.55
CA ALA A 25 -2.18 1.76 0.41
C ALA A 25 -0.89 0.95 0.47
N SER A 26 -0.27 0.83 1.65
CA SER A 26 0.94 0.05 1.83
C SER A 26 0.76 -1.42 1.45
N LEU A 27 -0.41 -1.97 1.74
CA LEU A 27 -0.75 -3.35 1.37
C LEU A 27 -1.04 -3.47 -0.13
N LEU A 28 -1.86 -2.58 -0.67
CA LEU A 28 -2.40 -2.74 -2.02
C LEU A 28 -1.40 -2.42 -3.13
N ILE A 29 -0.41 -1.57 -2.87
CA ILE A 29 0.60 -1.20 -3.88
C ILE A 29 1.97 -1.83 -3.61
N ASP A 30 2.00 -2.87 -2.80
CA ASP A 30 3.23 -3.56 -2.47
C ASP A 30 3.91 -4.07 -3.75
N PRO A 31 5.14 -3.61 -4.08
CA PRO A 31 5.82 -4.01 -5.31
C PRO A 31 6.30 -5.45 -5.31
N TYR A 32 6.38 -6.09 -4.15
CA TYR A 32 6.74 -7.51 -4.07
C TYR A 32 5.60 -8.42 -4.51
N VAL A 33 4.37 -7.98 -4.34
CA VAL A 33 3.16 -8.77 -4.65
C VAL A 33 2.54 -8.38 -5.97
N GLU A 34 2.52 -7.10 -6.32
CA GLU A 34 1.93 -6.55 -7.55
C GLU A 34 0.48 -6.99 -7.76
N LEU A 35 -0.40 -6.63 -6.84
CA LEU A 35 -1.83 -6.95 -6.98
C LEU A 35 -2.42 -6.30 -8.25
N PRO A 36 -3.23 -7.05 -9.03
CA PRO A 36 -3.94 -6.48 -10.18
C PRO A 36 -4.87 -5.32 -9.77
N HIS A 37 -5.05 -4.34 -10.64
CA HIS A 37 -5.90 -3.18 -10.36
C HIS A 37 -7.34 -3.57 -10.00
N ALA A 38 -7.88 -4.60 -10.64
CA ALA A 38 -9.22 -5.10 -10.32
C ALA A 38 -9.32 -5.60 -8.87
N ILE A 39 -8.29 -6.29 -8.40
CA ILE A 39 -8.24 -6.77 -7.01
C ILE A 39 -8.07 -5.59 -6.04
N GLN A 40 -7.23 -4.61 -6.38
CA GLN A 40 -7.07 -3.41 -5.58
C GLN A 40 -8.41 -2.68 -5.42
N ALA A 41 -9.15 -2.51 -6.51
CA ALA A 41 -10.47 -1.85 -6.48
C ALA A 41 -11.47 -2.61 -5.60
N GLN A 42 -11.52 -3.92 -5.70
CA GLN A 42 -12.38 -4.76 -4.87
C GLN A 42 -12.04 -4.64 -3.39
N LEU A 43 -10.75 -4.61 -3.06
CA LEU A 43 -10.30 -4.50 -1.67
C LEU A 43 -10.59 -3.10 -1.10
N ILE A 44 -10.49 -2.06 -1.91
CA ILE A 44 -10.87 -0.70 -1.49
C ILE A 44 -12.37 -0.65 -1.17
N ASP A 45 -13.22 -1.16 -2.06
CA ASP A 45 -14.68 -1.19 -1.85
C ASP A 45 -15.04 -2.01 -0.61
N TYR A 46 -14.42 -3.15 -0.43
CA TYR A 46 -14.60 -3.99 0.75
C TYR A 46 -14.20 -3.25 2.03
N SER A 47 -13.08 -2.54 2.00
CA SER A 47 -12.61 -1.78 3.16
C SER A 47 -13.59 -0.66 3.53
N ILE A 48 -14.15 0.04 2.55
CA ILE A 48 -15.16 1.07 2.77
C ILE A 48 -16.41 0.44 3.41
N GLU A 49 -16.88 -0.68 2.89
CA GLU A 49 -18.04 -1.40 3.41
C GLU A 49 -17.85 -1.80 4.87
N VAL A 50 -16.73 -2.43 5.19
CA VAL A 50 -16.44 -2.91 6.54
C VAL A 50 -16.31 -1.75 7.52
N LEU A 51 -15.59 -0.70 7.15
CA LEU A 51 -15.39 0.47 8.01
C LEU A 51 -16.68 1.27 8.21
N SER A 52 -17.54 1.33 7.20
CA SER A 52 -18.83 2.02 7.30
C SER A 52 -19.77 1.37 8.33
N ALA A 53 -19.57 0.09 8.63
CA ALA A 53 -20.36 -0.63 9.63
C ALA A 53 -19.99 -0.25 11.06
N VAL A 54 -18.78 0.26 11.29
CA VAL A 54 -18.27 0.54 12.64
C VAL A 54 -18.00 2.02 12.92
N THR A 55 -17.99 2.86 11.89
CA THR A 55 -17.76 4.29 12.05
C THR A 55 -18.48 5.08 10.95
N GLU A 56 -18.74 6.35 11.21
CA GLU A 56 -19.22 7.27 10.18
C GLU A 56 -18.12 7.51 9.15
N LEU A 57 -18.41 7.20 7.89
CA LEU A 57 -17.42 7.28 6.84
C LEU A 57 -18.07 7.82 5.56
N LYS A 58 -17.43 8.83 4.96
CA LYS A 58 -17.82 9.36 3.66
C LYS A 58 -16.92 8.75 2.59
N PRO A 59 -17.47 7.90 1.69
CA PRO A 59 -16.66 7.20 0.70
C PRO A 59 -15.79 8.13 -0.16
N GLU A 60 -16.31 9.29 -0.55
CA GLU A 60 -15.57 10.25 -1.38
C GLU A 60 -14.34 10.79 -0.67
N LYS A 61 -14.49 11.16 0.61
CA LYS A 61 -13.37 11.63 1.41
C LYS A 61 -12.35 10.52 1.70
N PHE A 62 -12.84 9.32 1.93
CA PHE A 62 -11.99 8.15 2.12
C PHE A 62 -11.13 7.92 0.88
N LEU A 63 -11.72 7.92 -0.30
CA LEU A 63 -11.00 7.72 -1.55
C LEU A 63 -10.00 8.83 -1.85
N SER A 64 -10.36 10.09 -1.60
CA SER A 64 -9.42 11.20 -1.77
C SER A 64 -8.18 11.05 -0.89
N CYS A 65 -8.37 10.73 0.37
CA CYS A 65 -7.26 10.50 1.30
C CYS A 65 -6.45 9.26 0.87
N TYR A 66 -7.11 8.21 0.41
CA TYR A 66 -6.44 7.02 -0.09
C TYR A 66 -5.52 7.34 -1.27
N HIS A 67 -5.97 8.16 -2.22
CA HIS A 67 -5.15 8.54 -3.37
C HIS A 67 -3.88 9.29 -2.95
N TYR A 68 -3.99 10.21 -2.00
CA TYR A 68 -2.81 10.89 -1.45
C TYR A 68 -1.86 9.93 -0.73
N CYS A 69 -2.40 9.04 0.10
CA CYS A 69 -1.61 8.05 0.81
C CYS A 69 -0.89 7.10 -0.16
N ARG A 70 -1.58 6.70 -1.21
CA ARG A 70 -1.03 5.85 -2.27
C ARG A 70 0.15 6.52 -2.97
N LEU A 71 -0.01 7.78 -3.35
CA LEU A 71 1.06 8.54 -4.00
C LEU A 71 2.27 8.70 -3.05
N THR A 72 2.02 9.10 -1.81
CA THR A 72 3.06 9.24 -0.80
C THR A 72 3.82 7.91 -0.62
N ARG A 73 3.10 6.81 -0.55
CA ARG A 73 3.71 5.49 -0.39
C ARG A 73 4.53 5.09 -1.61
N ASN A 74 4.08 5.39 -2.82
CA ASN A 74 4.87 5.17 -4.04
C ASN A 74 6.22 5.87 -3.96
N LEU A 75 6.23 7.13 -3.54
CA LEU A 75 7.45 7.91 -3.44
C LEU A 75 8.39 7.36 -2.36
N GLN A 76 7.83 6.93 -1.22
CA GLN A 76 8.61 6.30 -0.15
C GLN A 76 9.25 4.99 -0.61
N ILE A 77 8.51 4.16 -1.33
CA ILE A 77 9.00 2.88 -1.84
C ILE A 77 10.17 3.10 -2.81
N LEU A 78 10.01 4.04 -3.75
CA LEU A 78 11.08 4.35 -4.70
C LEU A 78 12.32 4.91 -4.01
N GLY A 79 12.13 5.80 -3.04
CA GLY A 79 13.23 6.36 -2.25
C GLY A 79 13.96 5.27 -1.45
N ALA A 80 13.21 4.35 -0.83
CA ALA A 80 13.79 3.26 -0.07
C ALA A 80 14.60 2.31 -0.97
N PHE A 81 14.06 1.94 -2.13
CA PHE A 81 14.77 1.07 -3.07
C PHE A 81 16.03 1.73 -3.62
N ALA A 82 15.96 3.01 -3.97
CA ALA A 82 17.12 3.76 -4.43
C ALA A 82 18.21 3.83 -3.36
N TYR A 83 17.83 4.11 -2.12
CA TYR A 83 18.76 4.16 -0.99
C TYR A 83 19.42 2.80 -0.74
N LEU A 84 18.61 1.73 -0.68
CA LEU A 84 19.13 0.39 -0.44
C LEU A 84 20.05 -0.09 -1.57
N SER A 85 19.69 0.22 -2.81
CA SER A 85 20.46 -0.18 -3.98
C SER A 85 21.74 0.63 -4.15
N LYS A 86 21.65 1.97 -4.07
CA LYS A 86 22.77 2.87 -4.41
C LYS A 86 23.67 3.15 -3.22
N VAL A 87 23.12 3.35 -2.03
CA VAL A 87 23.90 3.74 -0.83
C VAL A 87 24.34 2.51 -0.05
N LYS A 88 23.44 1.56 0.20
CA LYS A 88 23.74 0.35 0.97
C LYS A 88 24.30 -0.79 0.12
N GLY A 89 24.33 -0.66 -1.20
CA GLY A 89 24.84 -1.69 -2.11
C GLY A 89 24.01 -2.96 -2.20
N LYS A 90 22.75 -2.92 -1.75
CA LYS A 90 21.83 -4.07 -1.81
C LYS A 90 21.16 -4.12 -3.18
N LYS A 91 21.92 -4.52 -4.20
CA LYS A 91 21.51 -4.48 -5.61
C LYS A 91 20.25 -5.29 -5.92
N HIS A 92 19.95 -6.32 -5.12
CA HIS A 92 18.76 -7.15 -5.37
C HIS A 92 17.45 -6.36 -5.29
N PHE A 93 17.41 -5.19 -4.63
CA PHE A 93 16.22 -4.34 -4.62
C PHE A 93 15.97 -3.65 -5.96
N GLU A 94 16.96 -3.53 -6.83
CA GLU A 94 16.80 -2.87 -8.14
C GLU A 94 15.73 -3.55 -9.01
N ARG A 95 15.54 -4.86 -8.88
CA ARG A 95 14.54 -5.61 -9.65
C ARG A 95 13.10 -5.21 -9.33
N TYR A 96 12.86 -4.58 -8.18
CA TYR A 96 11.51 -4.12 -7.79
C TYR A 96 11.23 -2.68 -8.23
N ILE A 97 12.24 -1.93 -8.64
CA ILE A 97 12.09 -0.54 -9.08
C ILE A 97 11.14 -0.41 -10.28
N PRO A 98 11.21 -1.24 -11.34
CA PRO A 98 10.27 -1.14 -12.45
C PRO A 98 8.80 -1.27 -12.03
N ALA A 99 8.49 -2.19 -11.12
CA ALA A 99 7.13 -2.34 -10.61
C ALA A 99 6.67 -1.11 -9.85
N ALA A 100 7.54 -0.54 -9.01
CA ALA A 100 7.24 0.67 -8.24
C ALA A 100 7.03 1.88 -9.16
N VAL A 101 7.82 2.00 -10.24
CA VAL A 101 7.66 3.08 -11.24
C VAL A 101 6.33 2.92 -12.00
N ARG A 102 5.97 1.68 -12.39
CA ARG A 102 4.68 1.44 -13.03
C ARG A 102 3.51 1.83 -12.12
N SER A 103 3.60 1.48 -10.84
CA SER A 103 2.59 1.85 -9.86
C SER A 103 2.47 3.37 -9.74
N LEU A 104 3.59 4.08 -9.65
CA LEU A 104 3.60 5.54 -9.57
C LEU A 104 2.97 6.18 -10.80
N ARG A 105 3.33 5.71 -12.00
CA ARG A 105 2.74 6.21 -13.25
C ARG A 105 1.24 6.02 -13.28
N SER A 106 0.77 4.84 -12.89
CA SER A 106 -0.66 4.53 -12.82
C SER A 106 -1.38 5.47 -11.86
N ASN A 107 -0.79 5.75 -10.70
CA ASN A 107 -1.38 6.60 -9.68
C ASN A 107 -1.42 8.07 -10.10
N LEU A 108 -0.40 8.54 -10.84
CA LEU A 108 -0.36 9.91 -11.36
C LEU A 108 -1.34 10.13 -12.52
N ALA A 109 -1.62 9.09 -13.28
CA ALA A 109 -2.55 9.17 -14.41
C ALA A 109 -4.03 9.10 -13.99
N ALA A 110 -4.28 8.70 -12.75
CA ALA A 110 -5.64 8.53 -12.22
C ALA A 110 -6.30 9.84 -11.81
#